data_c420aea0ace3b900743179b8700bc26d
#
_entry.id   c420aea0ace3b900743179b8700bc26d
#
_cell.length_a   1.000
_cell.length_b   1.000
_cell.length_c   1.000
_cell.angle_alpha   90.00
_cell.angle_beta   90.00
_cell.angle_gamma   90.00
#
_symmetry.space_group_name_H-M   'P 1'
#
loop_
_entity.id
_entity.type
_entity.pdbx_description
1 polymer ?
#
loop_
_entity_poly.entity_id
_entity_poly.type
_entity_poly.pdbx_seq_one_letter_code
_entity_poly.pdbx_strand_id
1 'polypeptide(L)'
;LLVDEYAKRYLPEDTARFAYLLSRLKKSMTSLLCYLRDEQKQSCFHPAACELRIGSGEDAVPGQVYHLSDGRTVQLVGTVDRADEWVEENGTRWVRVVDYKTGTKKLNLKEVYCGLDCQMLLYLFSLTRDKSGRFTGAEPAGVLYLLADPAPKTTNRQQAQQDVQYELDGLVRDEQKVFDAMDADETGRYLPFGYRNGVPSPSQKDKRADIAKLNRIQLHLDDLVTQMGQQLYDGQIAAEPLVAGAGKNPCVWCDYGFICCHETGIGERALEAPAKPFEPEETENEKEGEQA
;
A
#
# COMPACT_ATOMS: atom_id res chain seq x y z
N LEU A 1 29.59 -0.48 -1.72
CA LEU A 1 30.21 0.76 -2.19
C LEU A 1 29.44 1.99 -1.72
N LEU A 2 28.23 2.25 -2.22
CA LEU A 2 27.45 3.46 -1.85
C LEU A 2 27.16 3.58 -0.35
N VAL A 3 26.79 2.48 0.31
CA VAL A 3 26.53 2.47 1.77
C VAL A 3 27.81 2.78 2.56
N ASP A 4 28.97 2.32 2.09
CA ASP A 4 30.27 2.61 2.75
C ASP A 4 30.68 4.06 2.57
N GLU A 5 30.46 4.61 1.40
CA GLU A 5 30.74 6.02 1.09
C GLU A 5 29.84 6.95 1.91
N TYR A 6 28.52 6.62 1.96
CA TYR A 6 27.58 7.36 2.79
C TYR A 6 27.94 7.30 4.27
N ALA A 7 28.24 6.09 4.79
CA ALA A 7 28.61 5.93 6.18
C ALA A 7 29.87 6.72 6.54
N LYS A 8 30.91 6.69 5.71
CA LYS A 8 32.13 7.49 5.91
C LYS A 8 31.87 9.00 5.91
N ARG A 9 30.92 9.46 5.10
CA ARG A 9 30.64 10.89 4.92
C ARG A 9 29.75 11.46 6.02
N TYR A 10 28.76 10.71 6.47
CA TYR A 10 27.67 11.24 7.30
C TYR A 10 27.57 10.59 8.70
N LEU A 11 28.25 9.49 8.92
CA LEU A 11 28.16 8.71 10.16
C LEU A 11 29.56 8.46 10.73
N PRO A 12 30.18 9.44 11.37
CA PRO A 12 31.59 9.38 11.77
C PRO A 12 31.89 8.47 12.98
N GLU A 13 30.89 7.77 13.54
CA GLU A 13 31.12 6.88 14.67
C GLU A 13 31.79 5.57 14.24
N ASP A 14 32.98 5.32 14.76
CA ASP A 14 33.75 4.10 14.54
C ASP A 14 33.68 3.18 15.77
N THR A 15 32.46 2.73 16.10
CA THR A 15 32.26 1.77 17.19
C THR A 15 32.00 0.37 16.64
N ALA A 16 32.41 -0.68 17.39
CA ALA A 16 32.13 -2.07 17.02
C ALA A 16 30.62 -2.34 16.81
N ARG A 17 29.75 -1.68 17.59
CA ARG A 17 28.31 -1.75 17.44
C ARG A 17 27.86 -1.15 16.11
N PHE A 18 28.38 0.01 15.73
CA PHE A 18 28.08 0.67 14.47
C PHE A 18 28.53 -0.18 13.27
N ALA A 19 29.77 -0.70 13.30
CA ALA A 19 30.28 -1.59 12.26
C ALA A 19 29.41 -2.85 12.09
N TYR A 20 28.93 -3.43 13.19
CA TYR A 20 28.01 -4.57 13.16
C TYR A 20 26.66 -4.20 12.52
N LEU A 21 26.03 -3.10 12.93
CA LEU A 21 24.75 -2.64 12.37
C LEU A 21 24.88 -2.32 10.88
N LEU A 22 25.97 -1.66 10.47
CA LEU A 22 26.25 -1.36 9.07
C LEU A 22 26.43 -2.64 8.23
N SER A 23 27.12 -3.64 8.78
CA SER A 23 27.27 -4.95 8.14
C SER A 23 25.93 -5.66 7.96
N ARG A 24 25.05 -5.60 8.96
CA ARG A 24 23.68 -6.15 8.85
C ARG A 24 22.87 -5.43 7.79
N LEU A 25 22.89 -4.09 7.81
CA LEU A 25 22.18 -3.26 6.81
C LEU A 25 22.61 -3.62 5.38
N LYS A 26 23.93 -3.73 5.14
CA LYS A 26 24.46 -4.14 3.83
C LYS A 26 23.95 -5.50 3.39
N LYS A 27 23.90 -6.49 4.28
CA LYS A 27 23.36 -7.82 3.99
C LYS A 27 21.88 -7.76 3.62
N SER A 28 21.07 -7.06 4.42
CA SER A 28 19.63 -6.87 4.14
C SER A 28 19.40 -6.17 2.80
N MET A 29 20.12 -5.07 2.54
CA MET A 29 20.02 -4.35 1.26
C MET A 29 20.44 -5.20 0.07
N THR A 30 21.53 -5.97 0.20
CA THR A 30 21.98 -6.87 -0.87
C THR A 30 20.94 -7.92 -1.17
N SER A 31 20.35 -8.53 -0.14
CA SER A 31 19.28 -9.51 -0.29
C SER A 31 18.04 -8.92 -0.96
N LEU A 32 17.62 -7.72 -0.52
CA LEU A 32 16.49 -7.01 -1.13
C LEU A 32 16.74 -6.68 -2.61
N LEU A 33 17.93 -6.19 -2.94
CA LEU A 33 18.30 -5.89 -4.33
C LEU A 33 18.34 -7.15 -5.21
N CYS A 34 18.77 -8.29 -4.66
CA CYS A 34 18.69 -9.57 -5.37
C CYS A 34 17.23 -9.97 -5.63
N TYR A 35 16.35 -9.83 -4.64
CA TYR A 35 14.91 -10.11 -4.80
C TYR A 35 14.29 -9.20 -5.88
N LEU A 36 14.53 -7.89 -5.84
CA LEU A 36 14.02 -6.93 -6.82
C LEU A 36 14.57 -7.21 -8.22
N ARG A 37 15.86 -7.54 -8.35
CA ARG A 37 16.45 -7.95 -9.61
C ARG A 37 15.77 -9.18 -10.19
N ASP A 38 15.48 -10.17 -9.35
CA ASP A 38 14.85 -11.42 -9.79
C ASP A 38 13.36 -11.19 -10.13
N GLU A 39 12.66 -10.29 -9.43
CA GLU A 39 11.34 -9.77 -9.83
C GLU A 39 11.40 -9.17 -11.25
N GLN A 40 12.33 -8.24 -11.48
CA GLN A 40 12.43 -7.52 -12.76
C GLN A 40 12.79 -8.43 -13.96
N LYS A 41 13.35 -9.60 -13.74
CA LYS A 41 13.67 -10.54 -14.82
C LYS A 41 12.46 -11.28 -15.39
N GLN A 42 11.44 -11.46 -14.58
CA GLN A 42 10.28 -12.27 -14.94
C GLN A 42 8.99 -11.44 -15.00
N SER A 43 8.92 -10.27 -14.37
CA SER A 43 7.77 -9.37 -14.38
C SER A 43 7.74 -8.51 -15.65
N CYS A 44 6.56 -8.32 -16.21
CA CYS A 44 6.31 -7.33 -17.25
C CYS A 44 6.22 -5.89 -16.69
N PHE A 45 6.03 -5.75 -15.37
CA PHE A 45 6.02 -4.45 -14.72
C PHE A 45 7.44 -3.94 -14.47
N HIS A 46 7.71 -2.72 -14.93
CA HIS A 46 9.01 -2.07 -14.74
C HIS A 46 8.86 -0.73 -14.02
N PRO A 47 9.83 -0.35 -13.17
CA PRO A 47 9.80 0.94 -12.48
C PRO A 47 9.70 2.09 -13.49
N ALA A 48 8.57 2.77 -13.47
CA ALA A 48 8.33 3.98 -14.24
C ALA A 48 8.84 5.21 -13.49
N ALA A 49 8.67 5.26 -12.17
CA ALA A 49 9.16 6.32 -11.31
C ALA A 49 9.47 5.81 -9.90
N CYS A 50 10.46 6.43 -9.25
CA CYS A 50 10.75 6.32 -7.83
C CYS A 50 10.66 7.69 -7.19
N GLU A 51 10.23 7.75 -5.91
CA GLU A 51 10.01 9.01 -5.18
C GLU A 51 9.15 10.00 -5.97
N LEU A 52 8.09 9.46 -6.61
CA LEU A 52 7.21 10.23 -7.48
C LEU A 52 6.31 11.15 -6.67
N ARG A 53 6.43 12.46 -6.90
CA ARG A 53 5.60 13.46 -6.25
C ARG A 53 4.21 13.54 -6.85
N ILE A 54 3.20 13.71 -5.99
CA ILE A 54 1.81 13.99 -6.36
C ILE A 54 1.43 15.37 -5.82
N GLY A 55 0.80 16.18 -6.64
CA GLY A 55 0.17 17.45 -6.27
C GLY A 55 1.10 18.65 -6.18
N SER A 56 2.41 18.47 -5.98
CA SER A 56 3.34 19.58 -5.86
C SER A 56 4.77 19.21 -6.26
N GLY A 57 5.46 20.12 -6.95
CA GLY A 57 6.85 19.99 -7.39
C GLY A 57 7.02 19.96 -8.90
N GLU A 58 8.27 20.14 -9.38
CA GLU A 58 8.66 19.88 -10.77
C GLU A 58 8.49 18.39 -11.05
N ASP A 59 7.95 18.03 -12.19
CA ASP A 59 7.69 16.64 -12.62
C ASP A 59 6.67 15.87 -11.73
N ALA A 60 5.89 16.56 -10.89
CA ALA A 60 4.84 15.92 -10.11
C ALA A 60 3.64 15.51 -10.98
N VAL A 61 3.04 14.38 -10.66
CA VAL A 61 1.71 14.04 -11.18
C VAL A 61 0.68 14.98 -10.53
N PRO A 62 -0.32 15.49 -11.29
CA PRO A 62 -1.36 16.32 -10.72
C PRO A 62 -2.05 15.62 -9.54
N GLY A 63 -2.11 16.27 -8.39
CA GLY A 63 -2.85 15.77 -7.24
C GLY A 63 -4.35 15.90 -7.48
N GLN A 64 -5.10 14.87 -7.06
CA GLN A 64 -6.56 14.92 -7.11
C GLN A 64 -7.07 16.11 -6.30
N VAL A 65 -7.96 16.92 -6.90
CA VAL A 65 -8.62 18.05 -6.27
C VAL A 65 -10.07 17.65 -5.95
N TYR A 66 -10.44 17.85 -4.69
CA TYR A 66 -11.78 17.60 -4.17
C TYR A 66 -12.50 18.93 -3.93
N HIS A 67 -13.71 19.07 -4.46
CA HIS A 67 -14.51 20.28 -4.30
C HIS A 67 -15.47 20.10 -3.12
N LEU A 68 -15.42 21.05 -2.17
CA LEU A 68 -16.29 21.06 -1.01
C LEU A 68 -17.62 21.74 -1.31
N SER A 69 -18.62 21.56 -0.46
CA SER A 69 -19.98 22.07 -0.63
C SER A 69 -20.09 23.59 -0.71
N ASP A 70 -19.11 24.30 -0.12
CA ASP A 70 -19.04 25.77 -0.05
C ASP A 70 -18.13 26.39 -1.12
N GLY A 71 -17.65 25.57 -2.08
CA GLY A 71 -16.78 26.00 -3.18
C GLY A 71 -15.28 26.01 -2.84
N ARG A 72 -14.90 25.71 -1.61
CA ARG A 72 -13.48 25.50 -1.24
C ARG A 72 -12.98 24.17 -1.85
N THR A 73 -11.67 23.98 -1.83
CA THR A 73 -11.04 22.77 -2.38
C THR A 73 -10.01 22.17 -1.43
N VAL A 74 -9.86 20.85 -1.50
CA VAL A 74 -8.78 20.10 -0.90
C VAL A 74 -7.99 19.42 -2.00
N GLN A 75 -6.67 19.49 -1.94
CA GLN A 75 -5.80 18.83 -2.90
C GLN A 75 -4.98 17.75 -2.21
N LEU A 76 -4.95 16.56 -2.82
CA LEU A 76 -4.07 15.48 -2.38
C LEU A 76 -2.62 15.79 -2.78
N VAL A 77 -1.72 15.72 -1.81
CA VAL A 77 -0.27 15.82 -2.02
C VAL A 77 0.43 14.64 -1.37
N GLY A 78 1.55 14.20 -1.94
CA GLY A 78 2.31 13.10 -1.37
C GLY A 78 3.46 12.66 -2.24
N THR A 79 4.11 11.56 -1.83
CA THR A 79 5.21 10.94 -2.57
C THR A 79 4.99 9.44 -2.61
N VAL A 80 5.08 8.88 -3.81
CA VAL A 80 4.99 7.43 -4.08
C VAL A 80 6.41 6.88 -4.12
N ASP A 81 6.73 5.90 -3.28
CA ASP A 81 8.06 5.29 -3.23
C ASP A 81 8.46 4.74 -4.60
N ARG A 82 7.56 3.94 -5.22
CA ARG A 82 7.76 3.37 -6.55
C ARG A 82 6.43 3.19 -7.29
N ALA A 83 6.36 3.69 -8.50
CA ALA A 83 5.29 3.41 -9.45
C ALA A 83 5.84 2.56 -10.60
N ASP A 84 5.27 1.39 -10.82
CA ASP A 84 5.64 0.50 -11.91
C ASP A 84 4.57 0.53 -13.00
N GLU A 85 5.00 0.37 -14.23
CA GLU A 85 4.17 0.38 -15.43
C GLU A 85 4.39 -0.90 -16.25
N TRP A 86 3.31 -1.38 -16.83
CA TRP A 86 3.31 -2.40 -17.87
C TRP A 86 2.40 -1.94 -19.01
N VAL A 87 2.89 -2.07 -20.24
CA VAL A 87 2.12 -1.76 -21.46
C VAL A 87 1.88 -3.07 -22.21
N GLU A 88 0.60 -3.43 -22.36
CA GLU A 88 0.19 -4.58 -23.16
C GLU A 88 0.48 -4.35 -24.65
N GLU A 89 0.51 -5.43 -25.44
CA GLU A 89 0.66 -5.36 -26.91
C GLU A 89 -0.44 -4.54 -27.60
N ASN A 90 -1.65 -4.53 -27.03
CA ASN A 90 -2.79 -3.74 -27.50
C ASN A 90 -2.70 -2.23 -27.16
N GLY A 91 -1.64 -1.83 -26.43
CA GLY A 91 -1.43 -0.47 -25.97
C GLY A 91 -2.07 -0.11 -24.64
N THR A 92 -2.80 -1.02 -23.99
CA THR A 92 -3.34 -0.78 -22.64
C THR A 92 -2.19 -0.66 -21.65
N ARG A 93 -2.19 0.43 -20.89
CA ARG A 93 -1.19 0.72 -19.87
C ARG A 93 -1.72 0.36 -18.50
N TRP A 94 -0.93 -0.37 -17.73
CA TRP A 94 -1.23 -0.75 -16.35
C TRP A 94 -0.26 -0.10 -15.40
N VAL A 95 -0.74 0.35 -14.26
CA VAL A 95 0.10 0.93 -13.20
C VAL A 95 -0.15 0.25 -11.87
N ARG A 96 0.93 -0.07 -11.16
CA ARG A 96 0.91 -0.49 -9.75
C ARG A 96 1.76 0.44 -8.90
N VAL A 97 1.37 0.60 -7.66
CA VAL A 97 2.13 1.35 -6.66
C VAL A 97 2.76 0.38 -5.69
N VAL A 98 4.04 0.56 -5.41
CA VAL A 98 4.80 -0.26 -4.46
C VAL A 98 5.40 0.63 -3.38
N ASP A 99 5.22 0.23 -2.13
CA ASP A 99 5.72 0.93 -0.96
C ASP A 99 6.57 -0.04 -0.11
N TYR A 100 7.70 0.45 0.41
CA TYR A 100 8.65 -0.35 1.17
C TYR A 100 8.42 -0.17 2.67
N LYS A 101 8.11 -1.26 3.37
CA LYS A 101 7.83 -1.25 4.82
C LYS A 101 8.87 -2.05 5.61
N THR A 102 9.36 -1.47 6.70
CA THR A 102 10.28 -2.15 7.63
C THR A 102 9.55 -2.93 8.73
N GLY A 103 8.23 -2.92 8.75
CA GLY A 103 7.40 -3.60 9.74
C GLY A 103 6.43 -4.60 9.13
N THR A 104 5.52 -5.13 9.95
CA THR A 104 4.51 -6.13 9.57
C THR A 104 3.22 -5.49 9.07
N LYS A 105 3.31 -4.48 8.19
CA LYS A 105 2.15 -3.78 7.65
C LYS A 105 1.38 -4.69 6.70
N LYS A 106 0.04 -4.73 6.87
CA LYS A 106 -0.88 -5.45 5.97
C LYS A 106 -2.02 -4.52 5.59
N LEU A 107 -2.44 -4.57 4.33
CA LEU A 107 -3.61 -3.85 3.87
C LEU A 107 -4.87 -4.49 4.48
N ASN A 108 -5.67 -3.66 5.15
CA ASN A 108 -6.93 -4.08 5.74
C ASN A 108 -8.06 -3.20 5.20
N LEU A 109 -8.92 -3.78 4.37
CA LEU A 109 -10.01 -3.04 3.75
C LEU A 109 -11.04 -2.49 4.74
N LYS A 110 -11.16 -3.05 5.95
CA LYS A 110 -11.99 -2.47 7.03
C LYS A 110 -11.37 -1.20 7.59
N GLU A 111 -10.05 -1.16 7.71
CA GLU A 111 -9.33 0.05 8.11
C GLU A 111 -9.45 1.12 7.02
N VAL A 112 -9.31 0.74 5.75
CA VAL A 112 -9.53 1.63 4.59
C VAL A 112 -10.95 2.19 4.57
N TYR A 113 -11.96 1.36 4.83
CA TYR A 113 -13.36 1.79 4.93
C TYR A 113 -13.56 2.87 5.99
N CYS A 114 -12.84 2.80 7.09
CA CYS A 114 -12.89 3.79 8.17
C CYS A 114 -11.91 4.98 7.99
N GLY A 115 -11.23 5.08 6.85
CA GLY A 115 -10.31 6.19 6.54
C GLY A 115 -8.88 5.99 7.04
N LEU A 116 -8.52 4.77 7.49
CA LEU A 116 -7.14 4.42 7.83
C LEU A 116 -6.45 3.74 6.65
N ASP A 117 -5.13 3.85 6.57
CA ASP A 117 -4.31 3.15 5.55
C ASP A 117 -4.71 3.40 4.08
N CYS A 118 -5.31 4.55 3.80
CA CYS A 118 -5.81 4.91 2.47
C CYS A 118 -4.72 5.35 1.49
N GLN A 119 -3.53 5.67 1.98
CA GLN A 119 -2.44 6.33 1.24
C GLN A 119 -2.14 5.67 -0.11
N MET A 120 -1.89 4.37 -0.12
CA MET A 120 -1.50 3.65 -1.33
C MET A 120 -2.59 3.64 -2.40
N LEU A 121 -3.84 3.48 -1.97
CA LEU A 121 -5.00 3.50 -2.87
C LEU A 121 -5.25 4.91 -3.42
N LEU A 122 -5.13 5.95 -2.59
CA LEU A 122 -5.21 7.34 -3.04
C LEU A 122 -4.11 7.66 -4.07
N TYR A 123 -2.91 7.14 -3.88
CA TYR A 123 -1.83 7.28 -4.85
C TYR A 123 -2.14 6.55 -6.16
N LEU A 124 -2.57 5.28 -6.11
CA LEU A 124 -2.95 4.53 -7.29
C LEU A 124 -4.03 5.26 -8.09
N PHE A 125 -5.08 5.74 -7.42
CA PHE A 125 -6.16 6.46 -8.09
C PHE A 125 -5.75 7.85 -8.60
N SER A 126 -4.76 8.49 -7.98
CA SER A 126 -4.18 9.73 -8.53
C SER A 126 -3.44 9.47 -9.84
N LEU A 127 -2.69 8.36 -9.92
CA LEU A 127 -1.98 7.99 -11.15
C LEU A 127 -2.95 7.62 -12.28
N THR A 128 -3.98 6.81 -11.99
CA THR A 128 -4.94 6.36 -13.02
C THR A 128 -5.90 7.47 -13.47
N ARG A 129 -6.03 8.55 -12.71
CA ARG A 129 -6.82 9.75 -13.08
C ARG A 129 -6.00 10.82 -13.79
N ASP A 130 -4.71 10.63 -13.96
CA ASP A 130 -3.85 11.57 -14.69
C ASP A 130 -4.29 11.65 -16.15
N LYS A 131 -4.78 12.81 -16.57
CA LYS A 131 -5.34 13.05 -17.93
C LYS A 131 -4.36 13.69 -18.89
N SER A 132 -3.24 14.17 -18.40
CA SER A 132 -2.35 15.03 -19.18
C SER A 132 -0.87 14.68 -19.03
N GLY A 133 -0.53 13.73 -18.17
CA GLY A 133 0.84 13.42 -17.83
C GLY A 133 1.27 12.01 -18.25
N ARG A 134 2.24 11.51 -17.52
CA ARG A 134 2.95 10.26 -17.79
C ARG A 134 2.05 9.02 -17.75
N PHE A 135 1.04 9.01 -16.86
CA PHE A 135 0.17 7.85 -16.62
C PHE A 135 -1.19 7.98 -17.29
N THR A 136 -1.33 8.89 -18.26
CA THR A 136 -2.61 9.11 -18.97
C THR A 136 -3.16 7.81 -19.54
N GLY A 137 -4.41 7.50 -19.17
CA GLY A 137 -5.14 6.31 -19.62
C GLY A 137 -4.65 5.00 -18.98
N ALA A 138 -3.89 5.07 -17.89
CA ALA A 138 -3.45 3.87 -17.19
C ALA A 138 -4.60 3.23 -16.39
N GLU A 139 -4.64 1.89 -16.45
CA GLU A 139 -5.54 1.05 -15.67
C GLU A 139 -4.89 0.66 -14.32
N PRO A 140 -5.66 0.57 -13.23
CA PRO A 140 -5.13 0.18 -11.94
C PRO A 140 -4.81 -1.31 -11.90
N ALA A 141 -3.54 -1.67 -11.74
CA ALA A 141 -3.10 -3.04 -11.55
C ALA A 141 -3.04 -3.44 -10.06
N GLY A 142 -2.79 -2.48 -9.15
CA GLY A 142 -2.83 -2.75 -7.72
C GLY A 142 -1.89 -1.90 -6.88
N VAL A 143 -1.93 -2.20 -5.59
CA VAL A 143 -1.03 -1.63 -4.58
C VAL A 143 -0.33 -2.75 -3.83
N LEU A 144 0.98 -2.62 -3.62
CA LEU A 144 1.80 -3.64 -2.97
C LEU A 144 2.65 -3.02 -1.84
N TYR A 145 2.57 -3.61 -0.66
CA TYR A 145 3.55 -3.40 0.40
C TYR A 145 4.63 -4.48 0.31
N LEU A 146 5.86 -4.08 0.08
CA LEU A 146 7.01 -4.96 0.16
C LEU A 146 7.63 -4.85 1.56
N LEU A 147 7.53 -5.94 2.33
CA LEU A 147 8.13 -6.00 3.66
C LEU A 147 9.64 -6.20 3.53
N ALA A 148 10.39 -5.10 3.66
CA ALA A 148 11.83 -5.05 3.42
C ALA A 148 12.68 -5.70 4.53
N ASP A 149 12.10 -5.96 5.70
CA ASP A 149 12.75 -6.70 6.80
C ASP A 149 12.14 -8.10 6.90
N PRO A 150 12.79 -9.10 6.29
CA PRO A 150 12.27 -10.45 6.26
C PRO A 150 12.24 -11.02 7.68
N ALA A 151 11.07 -11.49 8.09
CA ALA A 151 10.93 -12.18 9.36
C ALA A 151 11.90 -13.38 9.42
N PRO A 152 12.68 -13.53 10.50
CA PRO A 152 13.55 -14.70 10.65
C PRO A 152 12.69 -15.95 10.69
N LYS A 153 12.73 -16.77 9.64
CA LYS A 153 12.16 -18.12 9.72
C LYS A 153 12.96 -18.92 10.72
N THR A 154 12.30 -19.52 11.70
CA THR A 154 12.87 -20.53 12.62
C THR A 154 13.20 -21.79 11.83
N THR A 155 14.27 -21.76 11.05
CA THR A 155 14.84 -22.91 10.34
C THR A 155 16.29 -23.09 10.77
N ASN A 156 16.80 -24.30 10.62
CA ASN A 156 18.17 -24.65 10.97
C ASN A 156 19.18 -23.62 10.43
N ARG A 157 20.16 -23.27 11.24
CA ARG A 157 21.16 -22.21 11.02
C ARG A 157 21.84 -22.23 9.64
N GLN A 158 21.87 -23.39 8.96
CA GLN A 158 22.42 -23.58 7.62
C GLN A 158 21.44 -23.21 6.49
N GLN A 159 20.13 -23.33 6.72
CA GLN A 159 19.08 -22.94 5.75
C GLN A 159 18.71 -21.45 5.86
N ALA A 160 18.92 -20.83 7.02
CA ALA A 160 18.64 -19.40 7.24
C ALA A 160 19.49 -18.44 6.39
N GLN A 161 20.54 -18.93 5.71
CA GLN A 161 21.39 -18.11 4.83
C GLN A 161 20.96 -18.15 3.35
N GLN A 162 20.08 -19.06 2.95
CA GLN A 162 19.80 -19.31 1.53
C GLN A 162 18.40 -18.85 1.06
N ASP A 163 17.40 -18.72 1.96
CA ASP A 163 16.03 -18.38 1.56
C ASP A 163 15.44 -17.23 2.39
N VAL A 164 15.91 -16.03 2.12
CA VAL A 164 15.21 -14.83 2.57
C VAL A 164 13.97 -14.67 1.69
N GLN A 165 12.80 -15.02 2.21
CA GLN A 165 11.54 -14.76 1.55
C GLN A 165 11.02 -13.40 2.00
N TYR A 166 10.93 -12.48 1.06
CA TYR A 166 10.19 -11.24 1.25
C TYR A 166 8.70 -11.52 1.12
N GLU A 167 7.91 -10.92 1.99
CA GLU A 167 6.46 -11.01 1.92
C GLU A 167 5.92 -9.78 1.21
N LEU A 168 4.98 -10.00 0.31
CA LEU A 168 4.16 -8.97 -0.29
C LEU A 168 2.79 -9.00 0.38
N ASP A 169 2.24 -7.82 0.65
CA ASP A 169 0.84 -7.64 1.01
C ASP A 169 0.23 -6.53 0.16
N GLY A 170 -1.08 -6.51 -0.01
CA GLY A 170 -1.71 -5.48 -0.82
C GLY A 170 -3.00 -5.93 -1.47
N LEU A 171 -3.38 -5.21 -2.53
CA LEU A 171 -4.59 -5.46 -3.31
C LEU A 171 -4.23 -5.41 -4.80
N VAL A 172 -4.52 -6.48 -5.53
CA VAL A 172 -4.20 -6.63 -6.95
C VAL A 172 -5.49 -6.73 -7.75
N ARG A 173 -5.50 -6.17 -8.96
CA ARG A 173 -6.58 -6.30 -9.91
C ARG A 173 -6.86 -7.79 -10.20
N ASP A 174 -8.11 -8.24 -10.01
CA ASP A 174 -8.51 -9.65 -10.18
C ASP A 174 -8.65 -9.99 -11.68
N GLU A 175 -7.53 -10.02 -12.39
CA GLU A 175 -7.43 -10.42 -13.79
C GLU A 175 -6.18 -11.28 -13.98
N GLN A 176 -6.35 -12.48 -14.58
CA GLN A 176 -5.25 -13.44 -14.75
C GLN A 176 -4.06 -12.82 -15.47
N LYS A 177 -4.29 -12.05 -16.53
CA LYS A 177 -3.19 -11.36 -17.27
C LYS A 177 -2.35 -10.42 -16.40
N VAL A 178 -2.96 -9.80 -15.37
CA VAL A 178 -2.24 -8.92 -14.43
C VAL A 178 -1.37 -9.77 -13.50
N PHE A 179 -1.87 -10.94 -13.07
CA PHE A 179 -1.09 -11.88 -12.27
C PHE A 179 0.10 -12.41 -13.05
N ASP A 180 -0.12 -12.87 -14.30
CA ASP A 180 0.92 -13.38 -15.18
C ASP A 180 1.99 -12.31 -15.48
N ALA A 181 1.55 -11.05 -15.65
CA ALA A 181 2.46 -9.93 -15.85
C ALA A 181 3.30 -9.58 -14.60
N MET A 182 2.80 -9.89 -13.40
CA MET A 182 3.53 -9.68 -12.14
C MET A 182 4.44 -10.86 -11.78
N ASP A 183 3.99 -12.10 -12.00
CA ASP A 183 4.64 -13.35 -11.59
C ASP A 183 4.48 -14.41 -12.69
N ALA A 184 5.29 -14.30 -13.74
CA ALA A 184 5.21 -15.15 -14.94
C ALA A 184 5.42 -16.65 -14.63
N ASP A 185 6.10 -16.99 -13.55
CA ASP A 185 6.35 -18.36 -13.12
C ASP A 185 5.21 -18.94 -12.27
N GLU A 186 4.14 -18.18 -12.01
CA GLU A 186 2.98 -18.58 -11.18
C GLU A 186 3.35 -19.14 -9.80
N THR A 187 4.43 -18.61 -9.23
CA THR A 187 4.94 -19.06 -7.92
C THR A 187 4.22 -18.44 -6.75
N GLY A 188 3.55 -17.30 -6.95
CA GLY A 188 3.00 -16.44 -5.91
C GLY A 188 4.08 -15.66 -5.15
N ARG A 189 5.32 -15.69 -5.62
CA ARG A 189 6.45 -15.02 -4.97
C ARG A 189 6.36 -13.49 -5.09
N TYR A 190 5.79 -13.01 -6.17
CA TYR A 190 5.69 -11.57 -6.50
C TYR A 190 4.26 -11.06 -6.47
N LEU A 191 3.38 -11.80 -5.78
CA LEU A 191 1.98 -11.48 -5.56
C LEU A 191 1.66 -11.50 -4.06
N PRO A 192 0.65 -10.75 -3.57
CA PRO A 192 0.22 -10.78 -2.17
C PRO A 192 -0.59 -12.06 -1.82
N PHE A 193 -0.68 -13.00 -2.73
CA PHE A 193 -1.35 -14.30 -2.57
C PHE A 193 -0.58 -15.39 -3.30
N GLY A 194 -0.78 -16.64 -2.84
CA GLY A 194 -0.18 -17.81 -3.47
C GLY A 194 -1.11 -18.52 -4.43
N TYR A 195 -0.58 -19.53 -5.13
CA TYR A 195 -1.33 -20.44 -6.00
C TYR A 195 -1.58 -21.77 -5.29
N ARG A 196 -2.73 -22.38 -5.58
CA ARG A 196 -3.07 -23.72 -5.17
C ARG A 196 -3.63 -24.48 -6.39
N ASN A 197 -2.95 -25.53 -6.81
CA ASN A 197 -3.31 -26.30 -8.02
C ASN A 197 -3.42 -25.43 -9.29
N GLY A 198 -2.50 -24.49 -9.48
CA GLY A 198 -2.46 -23.62 -10.66
C GLY A 198 -3.51 -22.49 -10.68
N VAL A 199 -4.24 -22.29 -9.58
CA VAL A 199 -5.20 -21.19 -9.46
C VAL A 199 -4.87 -20.32 -8.23
N PRO A 200 -5.16 -19.00 -8.27
CA PRO A 200 -4.99 -18.13 -7.12
C PRO A 200 -5.75 -18.63 -5.89
N SER A 201 -5.10 -18.65 -4.74
CA SER A 201 -5.64 -19.20 -3.50
C SER A 201 -6.99 -18.59 -3.12
N PRO A 202 -8.07 -19.40 -2.97
CA PRO A 202 -9.38 -18.89 -2.58
C PRO A 202 -9.40 -18.24 -1.18
N SER A 203 -8.54 -18.69 -0.28
CA SER A 203 -8.45 -18.14 1.09
C SER A 203 -7.85 -16.72 1.13
N GLN A 204 -7.30 -16.24 0.02
CA GLN A 204 -6.69 -14.91 -0.13
C GLN A 204 -7.46 -14.07 -1.17
N LYS A 205 -8.77 -14.30 -1.31
CA LYS A 205 -9.63 -13.53 -2.20
C LYS A 205 -9.72 -12.05 -1.82
N ASP A 206 -9.54 -11.74 -0.54
CA ASP A 206 -9.48 -10.37 -0.02
C ASP A 206 -8.28 -9.55 -0.54
N LYS A 207 -7.25 -10.23 -1.07
CA LYS A 207 -6.08 -9.61 -1.72
C LYS A 207 -6.30 -9.27 -3.20
N ARG A 208 -7.50 -9.52 -3.70
CA ARG A 208 -7.87 -9.29 -5.10
C ARG A 208 -9.12 -8.43 -5.19
N ALA A 209 -9.18 -7.60 -6.22
CA ALA A 209 -10.32 -6.74 -6.48
C ALA A 209 -10.58 -6.64 -7.99
N ASP A 210 -11.79 -6.93 -8.41
CA ASP A 210 -12.24 -6.60 -9.76
C ASP A 210 -12.38 -5.07 -9.93
N ILE A 211 -12.62 -4.62 -11.16
CA ILE A 211 -12.75 -3.18 -11.43
C ILE A 211 -13.94 -2.56 -10.68
N ALA A 212 -15.02 -3.31 -10.50
CA ALA A 212 -16.20 -2.81 -9.81
C ALA A 212 -15.90 -2.55 -8.32
N LYS A 213 -15.15 -3.45 -7.67
CA LYS A 213 -14.69 -3.27 -6.30
C LYS A 213 -13.69 -2.11 -6.18
N LEU A 214 -12.73 -2.01 -7.11
CA LEU A 214 -11.79 -0.87 -7.13
C LEU A 214 -12.52 0.45 -7.29
N ASN A 215 -13.52 0.53 -8.16
CA ASN A 215 -14.35 1.72 -8.34
C ASN A 215 -15.15 2.08 -7.07
N ARG A 216 -15.70 1.08 -6.36
CA ARG A 216 -16.38 1.32 -5.07
C ARG A 216 -15.41 1.86 -4.00
N ILE A 217 -14.21 1.29 -3.92
CA ILE A 217 -13.16 1.80 -3.03
C ILE A 217 -12.83 3.25 -3.38
N GLN A 218 -12.64 3.54 -4.67
CA GLN A 218 -12.29 4.87 -5.14
C GLN A 218 -13.36 5.91 -4.78
N LEU A 219 -14.63 5.64 -5.07
CA LEU A 219 -15.74 6.53 -4.73
C LEU A 219 -15.83 6.76 -3.23
N HIS A 220 -15.72 5.70 -2.44
CA HIS A 220 -15.74 5.81 -0.98
C HIS A 220 -14.59 6.67 -0.44
N LEU A 221 -13.38 6.53 -0.97
CA LEU A 221 -12.24 7.35 -0.57
C LEU A 221 -12.42 8.81 -1.00
N ASP A 222 -13.03 9.07 -2.15
CA ASP A 222 -13.36 10.44 -2.58
C ASP A 222 -14.35 11.11 -1.61
N ASP A 223 -15.37 10.38 -1.18
CA ASP A 223 -16.33 10.86 -0.19
C ASP A 223 -15.66 11.10 1.17
N LEU A 224 -14.84 10.18 1.63
CA LEU A 224 -14.08 10.32 2.89
C LEU A 224 -13.18 11.55 2.88
N VAL A 225 -12.38 11.75 1.84
CA VAL A 225 -11.48 12.90 1.73
C VAL A 225 -12.27 14.21 1.68
N THR A 226 -13.39 14.22 0.96
CA THR A 226 -14.29 15.37 0.90
C THR A 226 -14.88 15.70 2.27
N GLN A 227 -15.37 14.70 3.00
CA GLN A 227 -15.91 14.87 4.35
C GLN A 227 -14.83 15.35 5.34
N MET A 228 -13.65 14.73 5.32
CA MET A 228 -12.51 15.16 6.15
C MET A 228 -12.13 16.61 5.87
N GLY A 229 -12.07 16.98 4.58
CA GLY A 229 -11.79 18.34 4.16
C GLY A 229 -12.83 19.34 4.65
N GLN A 230 -14.11 19.01 4.56
CA GLN A 230 -15.21 19.84 5.06
C GLN A 230 -15.11 20.01 6.58
N GLN A 231 -14.95 18.92 7.33
CA GLN A 231 -14.81 18.94 8.78
C GLN A 231 -13.62 19.81 9.23
N LEU A 232 -12.49 19.68 8.54
CA LEU A 232 -11.29 20.48 8.84
C LEU A 232 -11.54 21.97 8.63
N TYR A 233 -12.20 22.36 7.53
CA TYR A 233 -12.57 23.75 7.26
C TYR A 233 -13.63 24.30 8.21
N ASP A 234 -14.52 23.43 8.72
CA ASP A 234 -15.55 23.80 9.70
C ASP A 234 -14.98 23.87 11.13
N GLY A 235 -13.67 23.64 11.29
CA GLY A 235 -12.97 23.72 12.57
C GLY A 235 -13.28 22.55 13.52
N GLN A 236 -13.66 21.40 13.01
CA GLN A 236 -13.86 20.20 13.83
C GLN A 236 -12.51 19.61 14.24
N ILE A 237 -12.11 19.88 15.48
CA ILE A 237 -10.83 19.46 16.04
C ILE A 237 -11.01 18.62 17.32
N ALA A 238 -12.16 17.98 17.50
CA ALA A 238 -12.42 17.12 18.66
C ALA A 238 -11.38 15.98 18.73
N ALA A 239 -10.89 15.70 19.92
CA ALA A 239 -9.93 14.62 20.18
C ALA A 239 -10.67 13.27 20.24
N GLU A 240 -11.12 12.79 19.09
CA GLU A 240 -11.88 11.54 18.90
C GLU A 240 -11.09 10.56 18.01
N PRO A 241 -9.98 10.00 18.53
CA PRO A 241 -9.14 9.10 17.73
C PRO A 241 -9.90 7.83 17.35
N LEU A 242 -9.69 7.36 16.11
CA LEU A 242 -10.19 6.05 15.69
C LEU A 242 -9.25 4.97 16.18
N VAL A 243 -9.73 4.08 17.05
CA VAL A 243 -8.95 3.00 17.64
C VAL A 243 -9.33 1.65 17.02
N ALA A 244 -8.38 1.03 16.31
CA ALA A 244 -8.55 -0.24 15.64
C ALA A 244 -8.06 -1.43 16.49
N GLY A 245 -8.58 -1.55 17.74
CA GLY A 245 -8.22 -2.59 18.70
C GLY A 245 -6.93 -2.32 19.47
N ALA A 246 -6.54 -3.26 20.34
CA ALA A 246 -5.40 -3.11 21.24
C ALA A 246 -4.09 -2.86 20.44
N GLY A 247 -3.41 -1.75 20.74
CA GLY A 247 -2.12 -1.39 20.13
C GLY A 247 -2.19 -0.57 18.85
N LYS A 248 -3.37 -0.30 18.30
CA LYS A 248 -3.55 0.55 17.10
C LYS A 248 -4.21 1.89 17.44
N ASN A 249 -3.75 2.52 18.52
CA ASN A 249 -4.17 3.86 18.91
C ASN A 249 -3.26 4.88 18.22
N PRO A 250 -3.78 5.77 17.35
CA PRO A 250 -2.99 6.78 16.66
C PRO A 250 -2.32 7.78 17.61
N CYS A 251 -2.82 7.93 18.83
CA CYS A 251 -2.24 8.81 19.85
C CYS A 251 -0.79 8.44 20.22
N VAL A 252 -0.41 7.17 20.08
CA VAL A 252 0.97 6.70 20.36
C VAL A 252 2.01 7.37 19.45
N TRP A 253 1.60 7.77 18.25
CA TRP A 253 2.47 8.38 17.23
C TRP A 253 2.16 9.86 16.99
N CYS A 254 1.26 10.45 17.82
CA CYS A 254 0.80 11.81 17.64
C CYS A 254 1.76 12.81 18.28
N ASP A 255 2.33 13.72 17.49
CA ASP A 255 3.21 14.77 17.96
C ASP A 255 2.51 15.79 18.88
N TYR A 256 1.18 15.84 18.84
CA TYR A 256 0.36 16.76 19.65
C TYR A 256 -0.13 16.15 20.96
N GLY A 257 0.24 14.92 21.29
CA GLY A 257 -0.24 14.21 22.49
C GLY A 257 -0.04 15.01 23.79
N PHE A 258 1.07 15.73 23.91
CA PHE A 258 1.40 16.53 25.09
C PHE A 258 0.55 17.82 25.24
N ILE A 259 -0.06 18.31 24.15
CA ILE A 259 -0.99 19.47 24.18
C ILE A 259 -2.44 18.98 24.26
N CYS A 260 -2.77 17.96 23.51
CA CYS A 260 -4.11 17.41 23.39
C CYS A 260 -4.60 16.80 24.72
N CYS A 261 -3.69 16.15 25.46
CA CYS A 261 -3.98 15.47 26.73
C CYS A 261 -5.16 14.51 26.66
N HIS A 262 -5.37 13.87 25.50
CA HIS A 262 -6.41 12.87 25.31
C HIS A 262 -6.20 11.68 26.29
N GLU A 263 -7.25 11.30 27.01
CA GLU A 263 -7.23 10.14 27.90
C GLU A 263 -7.74 8.89 27.15
N THR A 264 -6.99 7.81 27.21
CA THR A 264 -7.33 6.54 26.58
C THR A 264 -8.70 6.04 27.07
N GLY A 265 -9.57 5.66 26.12
CA GLY A 265 -10.94 5.19 26.38
C GLY A 265 -11.99 6.30 26.47
N ILE A 266 -11.60 7.60 26.39
CA ILE A 266 -12.54 8.70 26.44
C ILE A 266 -12.66 9.33 25.04
N GLY A 267 -13.89 9.34 24.48
CA GLY A 267 -14.16 9.93 23.16
C GLY A 267 -13.52 9.14 21.98
N GLU A 268 -13.03 7.93 22.23
CA GLU A 268 -12.47 7.10 21.16
C GLU A 268 -13.59 6.57 20.26
N ARG A 269 -13.33 6.56 18.96
CA ARG A 269 -14.22 5.94 17.96
C ARG A 269 -13.77 4.50 17.70
N ALA A 270 -14.72 3.57 17.68
CA ALA A 270 -14.45 2.19 17.31
C ALA A 270 -14.31 2.04 15.78
N LEU A 271 -13.56 1.03 15.33
CA LEU A 271 -13.50 0.66 13.95
C LEU A 271 -14.80 -0.07 13.54
N GLU A 272 -15.74 0.66 12.98
CA GLU A 272 -17.02 0.14 12.51
C GLU A 272 -17.03 0.03 10.98
N ALA A 273 -16.86 -1.19 10.49
CA ALA A 273 -16.88 -1.49 9.07
C ALA A 273 -17.71 -2.77 8.82
N PRO A 274 -18.36 -2.88 7.66
CA PRO A 274 -19.02 -4.13 7.25
C PRO A 274 -18.05 -5.32 7.28
N ALA A 275 -18.59 -6.52 7.43
CA ALA A 275 -17.78 -7.74 7.44
C ALA A 275 -16.94 -7.88 6.14
N LYS A 276 -17.54 -7.54 5.01
CA LYS A 276 -16.94 -7.52 3.67
C LYS A 276 -17.09 -6.12 3.06
N PRO A 277 -16.26 -5.13 3.43
CA PRO A 277 -16.36 -3.79 2.87
C PRO A 277 -16.10 -3.83 1.36
N PHE A 278 -16.81 -2.98 0.64
CA PHE A 278 -16.71 -2.84 -0.82
C PHE A 278 -17.18 -4.04 -1.65
N GLU A 279 -17.73 -5.09 -1.05
CA GLU A 279 -18.49 -6.10 -1.79
C GLU A 279 -19.91 -5.57 -2.12
N PRO A 280 -20.57 -6.06 -3.19
CA PRO A 280 -21.98 -5.75 -3.43
C PRO A 280 -22.80 -6.17 -2.20
N GLU A 281 -23.84 -5.41 -1.88
CA GLU A 281 -24.83 -5.85 -0.90
C GLU A 281 -25.47 -7.14 -1.42
N GLU A 282 -25.39 -8.21 -0.63
CA GLU A 282 -26.09 -9.47 -0.94
C GLU A 282 -27.59 -9.18 -0.95
N THR A 283 -28.20 -9.23 -2.12
CA THR A 283 -29.66 -9.11 -2.23
C THR A 283 -30.31 -10.29 -1.54
N GLU A 284 -31.40 -10.05 -0.79
CA GLU A 284 -32.08 -11.07 0.05
C GLU A 284 -32.45 -12.35 -0.70
N ASN A 285 -32.51 -12.33 -2.04
CA ASN A 285 -32.76 -13.48 -2.90
C ASN A 285 -31.63 -14.54 -2.98
N GLU A 286 -30.38 -14.21 -2.60
CA GLU A 286 -29.28 -15.17 -2.64
C GLU A 286 -29.18 -16.01 -1.36
N LYS A 287 -29.80 -15.54 -0.26
CA LYS A 287 -29.83 -16.28 1.01
C LYS A 287 -30.77 -17.49 1.02
N GLU A 288 -31.77 -17.50 0.14
CA GLU A 288 -32.72 -18.61 0.04
C GLU A 288 -32.18 -19.80 -0.81
N GLY A 289 -31.15 -19.56 -1.64
CA GLY A 289 -30.56 -20.59 -2.51
C GLY A 289 -29.53 -21.49 -1.86
N GLU A 290 -28.94 -21.10 -0.70
CA GLU A 290 -27.93 -21.91 0.01
C GLU A 290 -28.55 -22.84 1.10
N GLN A 291 -29.85 -22.77 1.34
CA GLN A 291 -30.57 -23.61 2.34
C GLN A 291 -31.50 -24.67 1.68
N ALA A 292 -31.43 -24.87 0.39
CA ALA A 292 -32.23 -25.88 -0.33
C ALA A 292 -31.42 -27.09 -0.76
#